data_47022c9ab27a5792921ca495fd9b591b
#
_entry.id   47022c9ab27a5792921ca495fd9b591b
#
_cell.length_a   1.000
_cell.length_b   1.000
_cell.length_c   1.000
_cell.angle_alpha   90.00
_cell.angle_beta   90.00
_cell.angle_gamma   90.00
#
_symmetry.space_group_name_H-M   'P 1'
#
loop_
_entity.id
_entity.type
_entity.pdbx_description
1 polymer ?
#
loop_
_entity_poly.entity_id
_entity_poly.type
_entity_poly.pdbx_seq_one_letter_code
_entity_poly.pdbx_strand_id
1 'polypeptide(L)'
;AEALLYRTLKDLTAQGERLVVMIAGNHDQPSRLEAIAPLVREHGIILYGTPQTRIASGFYGHFEITSLDACTFSFSHKGEKAVFVCVPYLSEKSLNEVLYQAGEEEEKKAQDYARKVGAFFKEKARWYQEDTINLLMSHVFTLGSIKDGSEQGMVLGNSYLLPPEVFPPAVQYAALGHIHRPQKAVGSQGRIRYSGSILPYRLQETVIAKQCCLAELHPRQPVQVREIYLDNPKPIEKWVCQSYEEALEKCRENQNRPCYVYLQIY
;
A
#
# COMPACT_ATOMS: atom_id res chain seq x y z
N ALA A 1 16.61 7.23 -7.72
CA ALA A 1 15.32 6.76 -7.21
C ALA A 1 14.41 7.94 -6.81
N GLU A 2 14.83 8.88 -5.94
CA GLU A 2 13.98 9.99 -5.46
C GLU A 2 13.45 10.89 -6.57
N ALA A 3 14.31 11.34 -7.48
CA ALA A 3 13.89 12.19 -8.61
C ALA A 3 12.80 11.50 -9.46
N LEU A 4 12.88 10.19 -9.61
CA LEU A 4 11.84 9.41 -10.29
C LEU A 4 10.54 9.41 -9.49
N LEU A 5 10.62 9.15 -8.17
CA LEU A 5 9.45 9.17 -7.28
C LEU A 5 8.72 10.52 -7.35
N TYR A 6 9.44 11.62 -7.18
CA TYR A 6 8.84 12.97 -7.19
C TYR A 6 8.22 13.33 -8.53
N ARG A 7 8.88 12.99 -9.64
CA ARG A 7 8.31 13.17 -10.97
C ARG A 7 7.04 12.34 -11.14
N THR A 8 7.06 11.06 -10.76
CA THR A 8 5.89 10.19 -10.85
C THR A 8 4.72 10.69 -10.02
N LEU A 9 4.96 11.11 -8.78
CA LEU A 9 3.91 11.69 -7.92
C LEU A 9 3.31 12.92 -8.56
N LYS A 10 4.15 13.83 -9.11
CA LYS A 10 3.69 15.03 -9.82
C LYS A 10 2.88 14.68 -11.07
N ASP A 11 3.34 13.73 -11.87
CA ASP A 11 2.63 13.29 -13.07
C ASP A 11 1.26 12.67 -12.72
N LEU A 12 1.17 11.91 -11.63
CA LEU A 12 -0.09 11.32 -11.15
C LEU A 12 -1.12 12.37 -10.74
N THR A 13 -0.70 13.53 -10.26
CA THR A 13 -1.63 14.62 -9.89
C THR A 13 -2.29 15.29 -11.09
N ALA A 14 -1.79 15.08 -12.33
CA ALA A 14 -2.28 15.75 -13.52
C ALA A 14 -2.42 17.27 -13.32
N GLN A 15 -1.36 17.91 -12.85
CA GLN A 15 -1.30 19.34 -12.55
C GLN A 15 -2.27 19.82 -11.45
N GLY A 16 -2.57 18.93 -10.49
CA GLY A 16 -3.45 19.23 -9.36
C GLY A 16 -4.93 18.86 -9.57
N GLU A 17 -5.29 18.35 -10.75
CA GLU A 17 -6.64 17.84 -11.06
C GLU A 17 -6.96 16.52 -10.34
N ARG A 18 -5.96 15.87 -9.74
CA ARG A 18 -6.09 14.65 -8.96
C ARG A 18 -5.39 14.80 -7.62
N LEU A 19 -6.05 14.31 -6.58
CA LEU A 19 -5.44 14.18 -5.27
C LEU A 19 -4.64 12.87 -5.21
N VAL A 20 -3.38 12.97 -4.84
CA VAL A 20 -2.51 11.80 -4.63
C VAL A 20 -2.27 11.65 -3.14
N VAL A 21 -2.60 10.48 -2.60
CA VAL A 21 -2.36 10.17 -1.18
C VAL A 21 -1.38 9.01 -1.09
N MET A 22 -0.31 9.21 -0.33
CA MET A 22 0.74 8.21 -0.11
C MET A 22 0.97 7.96 1.37
N ILE A 23 1.10 6.71 1.74
CA ILE A 23 1.45 6.27 3.11
C ILE A 23 2.79 5.54 3.09
N ALA A 24 3.55 5.64 4.17
CA ALA A 24 4.80 4.89 4.34
C ALA A 24 4.54 3.41 4.61
N GLY A 25 5.32 2.55 3.95
CA GLY A 25 5.42 1.13 4.22
C GLY A 25 6.53 0.79 5.20
N ASN A 26 6.78 -0.51 5.41
CA ASN A 26 7.80 -1.01 6.34
C ASN A 26 9.26 -0.80 5.86
N HIS A 27 9.47 -0.49 4.58
CA HIS A 27 10.77 -0.19 4.00
C HIS A 27 11.06 1.30 3.87
N ASP A 28 10.07 2.15 4.14
CA ASP A 28 10.22 3.59 4.02
C ASP A 28 10.85 4.20 5.29
N GLN A 29 11.50 5.35 5.10
CA GLN A 29 11.91 6.21 6.19
C GLN A 29 10.88 7.32 6.36
N PRO A 30 10.01 7.27 7.38
CA PRO A 30 8.89 8.19 7.54
C PRO A 30 9.27 9.67 7.52
N SER A 31 10.31 10.05 8.26
CA SER A 31 10.79 11.43 8.34
C SER A 31 11.24 12.00 6.98
N ARG A 32 11.82 11.13 6.13
CA ARG A 32 12.25 11.53 4.79
C ARG A 32 11.05 11.73 3.85
N LEU A 33 10.04 10.87 3.97
CA LEU A 33 8.80 11.03 3.22
C LEU A 33 8.07 12.32 3.61
N GLU A 34 7.98 12.62 4.91
CA GLU A 34 7.28 13.79 5.41
C GLU A 34 8.02 15.12 5.17
N ALA A 35 9.35 15.07 5.04
CA ALA A 35 10.16 16.28 4.85
C ALA A 35 9.75 17.11 3.63
N ILE A 36 9.24 16.47 2.58
CA ILE A 36 8.81 17.15 1.35
C ILE A 36 7.33 17.57 1.37
N ALA A 37 6.56 17.18 2.38
CA ALA A 37 5.12 17.43 2.42
C ALA A 37 4.73 18.91 2.19
N PRO A 38 5.42 19.91 2.74
CA PRO A 38 5.11 21.33 2.47
C PRO A 38 5.26 21.71 1.00
N LEU A 39 6.25 21.13 0.29
CA LEU A 39 6.56 21.44 -1.10
C LEU A 39 5.59 20.77 -2.09
N VAL A 40 5.09 19.60 -1.75
CA VAL A 40 4.22 18.82 -2.66
C VAL A 40 2.73 19.12 -2.47
N ARG A 41 2.37 19.86 -1.42
CA ARG A 41 1.00 20.25 -1.12
C ARG A 41 0.32 21.01 -2.24
N GLU A 42 1.02 21.97 -2.82
CA GLU A 42 0.50 22.79 -3.93
C GLU A 42 0.18 21.96 -5.19
N HIS A 43 0.81 20.80 -5.32
CA HIS A 43 0.55 19.84 -6.41
C HIS A 43 -0.60 18.86 -6.12
N GLY A 44 -1.27 18.92 -4.96
CA GLY A 44 -2.33 18.00 -4.62
C GLY A 44 -1.82 16.66 -4.07
N ILE A 45 -0.67 16.66 -3.37
CA ILE A 45 -0.08 15.44 -2.80
C ILE A 45 -0.17 15.49 -1.27
N ILE A 46 -0.69 14.42 -0.67
CA ILE A 46 -0.79 14.19 0.77
C ILE A 46 0.13 13.04 1.13
N LEU A 47 0.98 13.22 2.15
CA LEU A 47 1.95 12.23 2.63
C LEU A 47 1.72 11.92 4.10
N TYR A 48 1.63 10.62 4.42
CA TYR A 48 1.56 10.12 5.78
C TYR A 48 2.74 9.19 6.05
N GLY A 49 3.66 9.59 6.93
CA GLY A 49 4.83 8.81 7.31
C GLY A 49 4.61 7.96 8.55
N THR A 50 3.88 8.49 9.54
CA THR A 50 3.66 7.84 10.83
C THR A 50 2.18 7.83 11.24
N PRO A 51 1.77 6.98 12.20
CA PRO A 51 0.40 7.00 12.73
C PRO A 51 0.03 8.30 13.45
N GLN A 52 1.01 9.10 13.82
CA GLN A 52 0.85 10.40 14.49
C GLN A 52 0.77 11.56 13.49
N THR A 53 1.06 11.32 12.22
CA THR A 53 1.09 12.36 11.20
C THR A 53 -0.28 13.04 11.08
N ARG A 54 -0.28 14.36 11.25
CA ARG A 54 -1.45 15.21 11.06
C ARG A 54 -1.14 16.23 9.97
N ILE A 55 -1.93 16.23 8.91
CA ILE A 55 -1.79 17.22 7.83
C ILE A 55 -2.48 18.54 8.22
N ALA A 56 -2.07 19.64 7.60
CA ALA A 56 -2.77 20.91 7.78
C ALA A 56 -4.06 20.95 6.94
N SER A 57 -5.11 21.58 7.42
CA SER A 57 -6.28 21.91 6.58
C SER A 57 -5.93 22.98 5.55
N GLY A 58 -6.70 23.06 4.46
CA GLY A 58 -6.57 24.03 3.38
C GLY A 58 -6.38 23.36 2.01
N PHE A 59 -5.89 24.10 1.04
CA PHE A 59 -5.80 23.62 -0.34
C PHE A 59 -4.59 22.70 -0.57
N TYR A 60 -4.88 21.60 -1.29
CA TYR A 60 -3.93 20.65 -1.87
C TYR A 60 -4.24 20.56 -3.37
N GLY A 61 -3.42 21.17 -4.20
CA GLY A 61 -3.80 21.41 -5.59
C GLY A 61 -5.14 22.15 -5.63
N HIS A 62 -6.13 21.60 -6.33
CA HIS A 62 -7.46 22.18 -6.45
C HIS A 62 -8.47 21.69 -5.38
N PHE A 63 -8.03 20.85 -4.42
CA PHE A 63 -8.89 20.25 -3.42
C PHE A 63 -8.76 20.95 -2.07
N GLU A 64 -9.89 21.38 -1.50
CA GLU A 64 -9.94 21.87 -0.14
C GLU A 64 -10.05 20.70 0.83
N ILE A 65 -9.03 20.53 1.64
CA ILE A 65 -8.87 19.41 2.59
C ILE A 65 -9.17 19.90 4.00
N THR A 66 -9.99 19.14 4.72
CA THR A 66 -10.21 19.31 6.16
C THR A 66 -9.47 18.20 6.91
N SER A 67 -8.46 18.56 7.69
CA SER A 67 -7.79 17.65 8.61
C SER A 67 -8.70 17.38 9.81
N LEU A 68 -9.09 16.13 10.00
CA LEU A 68 -9.99 15.72 11.07
C LEU A 68 -9.24 15.25 12.31
N ASP A 69 -8.17 14.47 12.10
CA ASP A 69 -7.33 13.90 13.15
C ASP A 69 -5.98 13.45 12.56
N ALA A 70 -5.07 12.90 13.40
CA ALA A 70 -3.92 12.17 12.88
C ALA A 70 -4.39 11.04 11.94
N CYS A 71 -3.73 10.90 10.80
CA CYS A 71 -4.06 9.92 9.76
C CYS A 71 -5.49 10.06 9.16
N THR A 72 -6.21 11.15 9.40
CA THR A 72 -7.60 11.28 8.95
C THR A 72 -7.89 12.65 8.37
N PHE A 73 -8.46 12.67 7.18
CA PHE A 73 -8.93 13.88 6.52
C PHE A 73 -10.22 13.65 5.74
N SER A 74 -10.88 14.73 5.39
CA SER A 74 -12.01 14.72 4.47
C SER A 74 -11.88 15.79 3.41
N PHE A 75 -12.56 15.59 2.30
CA PHE A 75 -12.79 16.62 1.28
C PHE A 75 -14.13 16.36 0.59
N SER A 76 -14.61 17.39 -0.10
CA SER A 76 -15.83 17.29 -0.90
C SER A 76 -15.50 17.56 -2.36
N HIS A 77 -16.08 16.78 -3.25
CA HIS A 77 -15.94 16.95 -4.69
C HIS A 77 -17.26 16.63 -5.38
N LYS A 78 -17.72 17.50 -6.26
CA LYS A 78 -18.99 17.34 -7.01
C LYS A 78 -20.20 16.99 -6.13
N GLY A 79 -20.27 17.55 -4.93
CA GLY A 79 -21.37 17.34 -3.99
C GLY A 79 -21.27 16.07 -3.14
N GLU A 80 -20.30 15.21 -3.37
CA GLU A 80 -20.03 14.03 -2.53
C GLU A 80 -18.89 14.33 -1.56
N LYS A 81 -19.02 13.86 -0.32
CA LYS A 81 -17.98 13.97 0.72
C LYS A 81 -17.28 12.63 0.92
N ALA A 82 -15.96 12.67 0.94
CA ALA A 82 -15.13 11.52 1.24
C ALA A 82 -14.36 11.71 2.55
N VAL A 83 -14.25 10.65 3.33
CA VAL A 83 -13.42 10.56 4.54
C VAL A 83 -12.36 9.49 4.34
N PHE A 84 -11.11 9.89 4.49
CA PHE A 84 -9.94 9.03 4.35
C PHE A 84 -9.29 8.77 5.70
N VAL A 85 -9.10 7.51 6.03
CA VAL A 85 -8.24 7.04 7.11
C VAL A 85 -7.00 6.44 6.48
N CYS A 86 -5.84 7.10 6.65
CA CYS A 86 -4.58 6.78 5.99
C CYS A 86 -3.54 6.37 7.02
N VAL A 87 -3.47 5.07 7.31
CA VAL A 87 -2.62 4.53 8.36
C VAL A 87 -1.34 3.92 7.77
N PRO A 88 -0.17 4.54 7.95
CA PRO A 88 1.12 3.96 7.57
C PRO A 88 1.41 2.66 8.29
N TYR A 89 2.53 2.02 7.95
CA TYR A 89 2.98 0.80 8.61
C TYR A 89 3.05 0.96 10.14
N LEU A 90 2.35 0.07 10.84
CA LEU A 90 2.26 0.05 12.29
C LEU A 90 3.31 -0.89 12.87
N SER A 91 4.44 -0.33 13.30
CA SER A 91 5.46 -1.01 14.11
C SER A 91 5.31 -0.65 15.59
N GLU A 92 5.96 -1.39 16.47
CA GLU A 92 6.04 -1.06 17.90
C GLU A 92 6.53 0.36 18.12
N LYS A 93 7.60 0.75 17.42
CA LYS A 93 8.15 2.10 17.49
C LYS A 93 7.16 3.16 17.00
N SER A 94 6.41 2.89 15.93
CA SER A 94 5.46 3.85 15.36
C SER A 94 4.22 4.03 16.23
N LEU A 95 3.86 3.01 17.01
CA LEU A 95 2.79 3.08 18.01
C LEU A 95 3.24 3.71 19.32
N ASN A 96 4.55 4.02 19.48
CA ASN A 96 5.15 4.45 20.73
C ASN A 96 4.86 3.49 21.91
N GLU A 97 4.76 2.22 21.61
CA GLU A 97 4.44 1.17 22.56
C GLU A 97 5.38 -0.02 22.39
N VAL A 98 5.69 -0.68 23.51
CA VAL A 98 6.23 -2.03 23.51
C VAL A 98 5.03 -2.98 23.38
N LEU A 99 4.88 -3.58 22.21
CA LEU A 99 3.75 -4.47 21.94
C LEU A 99 3.87 -5.79 22.69
N TYR A 100 5.10 -6.21 23.02
CA TYR A 100 5.38 -7.53 23.58
C TYR A 100 6.43 -7.48 24.69
N GLN A 101 6.28 -8.39 25.66
CA GLN A 101 7.32 -8.70 26.64
C GLN A 101 8.12 -9.92 26.21
N ALA A 102 9.39 -9.99 26.62
CA ALA A 102 10.20 -11.18 26.36
C ALA A 102 9.59 -12.42 27.04
N GLY A 103 9.42 -13.51 26.27
CA GLY A 103 8.86 -14.77 26.77
C GLY A 103 7.34 -14.94 26.62
N GLU A 104 6.63 -13.95 26.05
CA GLU A 104 5.20 -14.16 25.71
C GLU A 104 5.03 -15.15 24.54
N GLU A 105 3.94 -15.92 24.58
CA GLU A 105 3.56 -16.84 23.50
C GLU A 105 3.19 -16.07 22.22
N GLU A 106 3.57 -16.61 21.05
CA GLU A 106 3.34 -15.97 19.75
C GLU A 106 1.86 -15.70 19.47
N GLU A 107 0.98 -16.60 19.89
CA GLU A 107 -0.46 -16.46 19.70
C GLU A 107 -1.03 -15.27 20.49
N LYS A 108 -0.57 -15.07 21.71
CA LYS A 108 -0.95 -13.92 22.53
C LYS A 108 -0.45 -12.60 21.92
N LYS A 109 0.77 -12.59 21.40
CA LYS A 109 1.33 -11.43 20.68
C LYS A 109 0.49 -11.06 19.46
N ALA A 110 0.09 -12.07 18.66
CA ALA A 110 -0.74 -11.86 17.48
C ALA A 110 -2.11 -11.27 17.84
N GLN A 111 -2.75 -11.81 18.88
CA GLN A 111 -4.05 -11.33 19.36
C GLN A 111 -3.96 -9.88 19.89
N ASP A 112 -2.92 -9.58 20.66
CA ASP A 112 -2.70 -8.22 21.19
C ASP A 112 -2.43 -7.21 20.09
N TYR A 113 -1.62 -7.56 19.08
CA TYR A 113 -1.40 -6.71 17.93
C TYR A 113 -2.70 -6.45 17.16
N ALA A 114 -3.43 -7.51 16.82
CA ALA A 114 -4.69 -7.38 16.10
C ALA A 114 -5.72 -6.53 16.87
N ARG A 115 -5.80 -6.70 18.19
CA ARG A 115 -6.68 -5.91 19.07
C ARG A 115 -6.29 -4.42 19.06
N LYS A 116 -5.00 -4.10 19.17
CA LYS A 116 -4.50 -2.72 19.16
C LYS A 116 -4.72 -2.04 17.82
N VAL A 117 -4.41 -2.72 16.73
CA VAL A 117 -4.64 -2.19 15.38
C VAL A 117 -6.13 -2.02 15.10
N GLY A 118 -6.97 -2.98 15.49
CA GLY A 118 -8.42 -2.88 15.37
C GLY A 118 -8.99 -1.70 16.17
N ALA A 119 -8.50 -1.48 17.40
CA ALA A 119 -8.89 -0.34 18.22
C ALA A 119 -8.48 1.00 17.55
N PHE A 120 -7.26 1.05 16.99
CA PHE A 120 -6.77 2.22 16.26
C PHE A 120 -7.63 2.51 15.01
N PHE A 121 -7.91 1.51 14.19
CA PHE A 121 -8.77 1.69 13.02
C PHE A 121 -10.17 2.15 13.42
N LYS A 122 -10.76 1.56 14.46
CA LYS A 122 -12.07 1.94 14.98
C LYS A 122 -12.09 3.38 15.48
N GLU A 123 -11.05 3.80 16.19
CA GLU A 123 -10.90 5.18 16.67
C GLU A 123 -10.87 6.17 15.50
N LYS A 124 -10.06 5.89 14.46
CA LYS A 124 -9.95 6.77 13.28
C LYS A 124 -11.23 6.77 12.44
N ALA A 125 -11.93 5.64 12.38
CA ALA A 125 -13.18 5.49 11.64
C ALA A 125 -14.39 6.18 12.32
N ARG A 126 -14.24 6.82 13.49
CA ARG A 126 -15.32 7.59 14.13
C ARG A 126 -15.87 8.74 13.27
N TRP A 127 -15.12 9.16 12.27
CA TRP A 127 -15.49 10.21 11.33
C TRP A 127 -16.28 9.72 10.13
N TYR A 128 -16.43 8.40 9.95
CA TYR A 128 -17.22 7.81 8.89
C TYR A 128 -18.71 8.03 9.14
N GLN A 129 -19.43 8.34 8.07
CA GLN A 129 -20.87 8.55 8.09
C GLN A 129 -21.50 7.74 6.95
N GLU A 130 -22.81 7.51 7.01
CA GLU A 130 -23.51 6.77 5.96
C GLU A 130 -23.59 7.53 4.64
N ASP A 131 -23.59 8.85 4.69
CA ASP A 131 -23.64 9.75 3.54
C ASP A 131 -22.27 10.18 3.04
N THR A 132 -21.19 9.61 3.57
CA THR A 132 -19.82 9.83 3.10
C THR A 132 -19.25 8.61 2.40
N ILE A 133 -18.30 8.84 1.49
CA ILE A 133 -17.44 7.80 0.94
C ILE A 133 -16.35 7.51 1.99
N ASN A 134 -16.33 6.28 2.52
CA ASN A 134 -15.49 5.88 3.65
C ASN A 134 -14.33 5.00 3.18
N LEU A 135 -13.13 5.57 3.15
CA LEU A 135 -11.92 4.95 2.62
C LEU A 135 -10.88 4.70 3.72
N LEU A 136 -10.24 3.54 3.67
CA LEU A 136 -9.10 3.21 4.51
C LEU A 136 -7.90 2.86 3.64
N MET A 137 -6.74 3.39 3.96
CA MET A 137 -5.44 2.97 3.41
C MET A 137 -4.57 2.48 4.54
N SER A 138 -3.90 1.34 4.37
CA SER A 138 -2.92 0.88 5.35
C SER A 138 -1.87 -0.03 4.73
N HIS A 139 -0.73 -0.14 5.43
CA HIS A 139 0.35 -1.05 5.05
C HIS A 139 0.48 -2.16 6.09
N VAL A 140 -0.35 -3.19 5.95
CA VAL A 140 -0.54 -4.26 6.93
C VAL A 140 -0.68 -5.62 6.25
N PHE A 141 -0.56 -6.68 7.06
CA PHE A 141 -0.68 -8.04 6.59
C PHE A 141 -1.96 -8.70 7.12
N THR A 142 -2.85 -9.14 6.23
CA THR A 142 -4.10 -9.79 6.62
C THR A 142 -3.99 -11.31 6.63
N LEU A 143 -4.68 -11.95 7.57
CA LEU A 143 -4.76 -13.40 7.69
C LEU A 143 -5.34 -14.02 6.41
N GLY A 144 -4.78 -15.13 5.98
CA GLY A 144 -5.19 -15.85 4.75
C GLY A 144 -4.64 -15.25 3.46
N SER A 145 -3.85 -14.17 3.52
CA SER A 145 -3.17 -13.63 2.33
C SER A 145 -2.04 -14.56 1.85
N ILE A 146 -1.91 -14.68 0.54
CA ILE A 146 -0.86 -15.46 -0.12
C ILE A 146 0.37 -14.57 -0.29
N LYS A 147 1.51 -15.00 0.26
CA LYS A 147 2.82 -14.35 0.12
C LYS A 147 3.55 -14.87 -1.11
N ASP A 148 4.34 -14.01 -1.75
CA ASP A 148 5.25 -14.41 -2.84
C ASP A 148 6.69 -14.64 -2.35
N GLY A 149 6.93 -14.43 -1.05
CA GLY A 149 8.23 -14.61 -0.40
C GLY A 149 9.21 -13.45 -0.62
N SER A 150 8.82 -12.40 -1.32
CA SER A 150 9.58 -11.15 -1.45
C SER A 150 9.24 -10.14 -0.36
N GLU A 151 8.14 -10.34 0.34
CA GLU A 151 7.76 -9.55 1.48
C GLU A 151 8.73 -9.82 2.64
N GLN A 152 9.57 -8.84 2.94
CA GLN A 152 10.38 -8.89 4.16
C GLN A 152 9.48 -8.56 5.35
N GLY A 153 9.06 -9.59 6.06
CA GLY A 153 8.41 -9.41 7.34
C GLY A 153 9.42 -9.63 8.46
N MET A 154 9.52 -8.70 9.38
CA MET A 154 9.85 -9.07 10.75
C MET A 154 8.65 -9.83 11.32
N VAL A 155 8.25 -10.90 10.64
CA VAL A 155 7.26 -11.82 11.16
C VAL A 155 8.05 -12.86 11.95
N LEU A 156 8.31 -12.54 13.21
CA LEU A 156 8.56 -13.58 14.20
C LEU A 156 7.23 -14.35 14.35
N GLY A 157 7.07 -15.41 13.57
CA GLY A 157 5.84 -16.18 13.54
C GLY A 157 4.64 -15.47 12.88
N ASN A 158 3.43 -15.67 13.39
CA ASN A 158 2.18 -15.07 12.91
C ASN A 158 1.81 -13.74 13.62
N SER A 159 2.75 -13.11 14.32
CA SER A 159 2.48 -12.04 15.28
C SER A 159 1.87 -10.76 14.69
N TYR A 160 2.00 -10.53 13.39
CA TYR A 160 1.52 -9.31 12.74
C TYR A 160 0.38 -9.54 11.75
N LEU A 161 -0.25 -10.71 11.78
CA LEU A 161 -1.38 -11.03 10.93
C LEU A 161 -2.67 -10.43 11.49
N LEU A 162 -3.39 -9.70 10.65
CA LEU A 162 -4.66 -9.09 11.02
C LEU A 162 -5.83 -9.90 10.46
N PRO A 163 -6.75 -10.36 11.31
CA PRO A 163 -8.01 -10.90 10.81
C PRO A 163 -8.83 -9.81 10.13
N PRO A 164 -9.60 -10.10 9.05
CA PRO A 164 -10.37 -9.10 8.31
C PRO A 164 -11.38 -8.32 9.15
N GLU A 165 -11.79 -8.88 10.28
CA GLU A 165 -12.76 -8.30 11.23
C GLU A 165 -12.22 -7.06 11.96
N VAL A 166 -10.90 -6.81 11.93
CA VAL A 166 -10.30 -5.59 12.50
C VAL A 166 -10.65 -4.33 11.70
N PHE A 167 -11.02 -4.51 10.43
CA PHE A 167 -11.42 -3.39 9.59
C PHE A 167 -12.84 -2.94 9.93
N PRO A 168 -13.06 -1.64 10.19
CA PRO A 168 -14.38 -1.12 10.55
C PRO A 168 -15.45 -1.48 9.52
N PRO A 169 -16.64 -1.91 9.92
CA PRO A 169 -17.72 -2.28 9.00
C PRO A 169 -18.12 -1.16 8.04
N ALA A 170 -18.01 0.11 8.48
CA ALA A 170 -18.34 1.29 7.69
C ALA A 170 -17.34 1.61 6.57
N VAL A 171 -16.18 0.90 6.48
CA VAL A 171 -15.22 1.04 5.38
C VAL A 171 -15.85 0.50 4.10
N GLN A 172 -16.01 1.35 3.10
CA GLN A 172 -16.47 0.93 1.77
C GLN A 172 -15.35 0.30 0.95
N TYR A 173 -14.14 0.85 1.06
CA TYR A 173 -12.97 0.30 0.39
C TYR A 173 -11.71 0.48 1.24
N ALA A 174 -10.95 -0.59 1.40
CA ALA A 174 -9.65 -0.55 2.03
C ALA A 174 -8.55 -0.92 1.00
N ALA A 175 -7.68 0.06 0.71
CA ALA A 175 -6.50 -0.12 -0.12
C ALA A 175 -5.30 -0.51 0.75
N LEU A 176 -4.80 -1.73 0.59
CA LEU A 176 -3.73 -2.27 1.40
C LEU A 176 -2.41 -2.37 0.61
N GLY A 177 -1.30 -2.03 1.28
CA GLY A 177 0.06 -2.35 0.88
C GLY A 177 0.66 -3.49 1.71
N HIS A 178 1.91 -3.85 1.47
CA HIS A 178 2.73 -4.89 2.07
C HIS A 178 2.79 -6.18 1.24
N ILE A 179 1.68 -6.71 0.77
CA ILE A 179 1.66 -7.93 -0.05
C ILE A 179 1.88 -7.57 -1.52
N HIS A 180 2.86 -8.21 -2.15
CA HIS A 180 3.24 -7.95 -3.54
C HIS A 180 2.33 -8.64 -4.55
N ARG A 181 1.61 -9.68 -4.13
CA ARG A 181 0.63 -10.38 -4.94
C ARG A 181 -0.71 -9.66 -4.92
N PRO A 182 -1.27 -9.24 -6.08
CA PRO A 182 -2.61 -8.68 -6.14
C PRO A 182 -3.64 -9.68 -5.61
N GLN A 183 -4.45 -9.29 -4.64
CA GLN A 183 -5.47 -10.17 -4.06
C GLN A 183 -6.50 -9.42 -3.22
N LYS A 184 -7.63 -10.08 -2.99
CA LYS A 184 -8.66 -9.65 -2.04
C LYS A 184 -8.38 -10.30 -0.69
N ALA A 185 -8.56 -9.55 0.40
CA ALA A 185 -8.52 -10.16 1.73
C ALA A 185 -9.69 -11.15 1.89
N VAL A 186 -9.39 -12.29 2.49
CA VAL A 186 -10.38 -13.38 2.69
C VAL A 186 -11.55 -12.84 3.54
N GLY A 187 -12.78 -13.20 3.20
CA GLY A 187 -13.99 -12.78 3.93
C GLY A 187 -14.44 -11.33 3.71
N SER A 188 -13.69 -10.52 2.96
CA SER A 188 -13.95 -9.07 2.80
C SER A 188 -14.99 -8.71 1.74
N GLN A 189 -15.59 -9.68 1.06
CA GLN A 189 -16.47 -9.46 -0.10
C GLN A 189 -15.81 -8.59 -1.20
N GLY A 190 -14.49 -8.53 -1.22
CA GLY A 190 -13.70 -7.78 -2.20
C GLY A 190 -13.55 -6.29 -1.92
N ARG A 191 -14.03 -5.78 -0.79
CA ARG A 191 -13.84 -4.37 -0.37
C ARG A 191 -12.47 -4.09 0.24
N ILE A 192 -11.73 -5.10 0.67
CA ILE A 192 -10.38 -4.99 1.22
C ILE A 192 -9.42 -5.65 0.24
N ARG A 193 -8.47 -4.89 -0.32
CA ARG A 193 -7.63 -5.36 -1.42
C ARG A 193 -6.18 -4.91 -1.31
N TYR A 194 -5.32 -5.78 -1.81
CA TYR A 194 -3.95 -5.48 -2.20
C TYR A 194 -3.89 -5.30 -3.72
N SER A 195 -3.44 -4.15 -4.20
CA SER A 195 -3.11 -3.98 -5.63
C SER A 195 -1.88 -4.77 -6.03
N GLY A 196 -1.03 -5.08 -5.07
CA GLY A 196 0.26 -5.72 -5.26
C GLY A 196 1.37 -4.72 -5.61
N SER A 197 2.56 -5.25 -5.89
CA SER A 197 3.66 -4.45 -6.41
C SER A 197 3.48 -4.16 -7.90
N ILE A 198 4.00 -3.01 -8.35
CA ILE A 198 3.92 -2.60 -9.77
C ILE A 198 4.86 -3.40 -10.69
N LEU A 199 5.90 -4.00 -10.11
CA LEU A 199 6.88 -4.82 -10.81
C LEU A 199 7.15 -6.10 -10.01
N PRO A 200 7.57 -7.20 -10.66
CA PRO A 200 8.08 -8.36 -9.96
C PRO A 200 9.45 -8.03 -9.34
N TYR A 201 9.64 -8.42 -8.08
CA TYR A 201 10.93 -8.28 -7.38
C TYR A 201 11.74 -9.58 -7.37
N ARG A 202 11.09 -10.70 -7.65
CA ARG A 202 11.73 -12.03 -7.70
C ARG A 202 11.25 -12.82 -8.93
N LEU A 203 12.05 -13.81 -9.31
CA LEU A 203 11.74 -14.68 -10.44
C LEU A 203 10.37 -15.40 -10.27
N GLN A 204 10.03 -15.79 -9.05
CA GLN A 204 8.75 -16.47 -8.75
C GLN A 204 7.53 -15.58 -8.99
N GLU A 205 7.68 -14.28 -8.92
CA GLU A 205 6.61 -13.32 -9.15
C GLU A 205 6.34 -13.06 -10.64
N THR A 206 7.20 -13.53 -11.54
CA THR A 206 7.07 -13.25 -13.00
C THR A 206 5.84 -13.89 -13.64
N VAL A 207 5.27 -14.90 -12.99
CA VAL A 207 4.03 -15.58 -13.44
C VAL A 207 2.77 -14.87 -12.93
N ILE A 208 2.91 -13.80 -12.14
CA ILE A 208 1.80 -13.07 -11.54
C ILE A 208 1.62 -11.76 -12.30
N ALA A 209 0.45 -11.59 -12.91
CA ALA A 209 0.12 -10.33 -13.56
C ALA A 209 0.08 -9.19 -12.53
N LYS A 210 0.83 -8.13 -12.78
CA LYS A 210 0.83 -6.92 -11.95
C LYS A 210 -0.31 -6.01 -12.37
N GLN A 211 -0.90 -5.32 -11.38
CA GLN A 211 -2.11 -4.53 -11.63
C GLN A 211 -2.20 -3.33 -10.69
N CYS A 212 -3.09 -2.41 -11.02
CA CYS A 212 -3.67 -1.46 -10.08
C CYS A 212 -5.19 -1.67 -9.99
N CYS A 213 -5.79 -1.23 -8.90
CA CYS A 213 -7.23 -1.29 -8.71
C CYS A 213 -7.85 0.08 -9.00
N LEU A 214 -8.81 0.12 -9.93
CA LEU A 214 -9.69 1.27 -10.13
C LEU A 214 -10.97 1.01 -9.33
N ALA A 215 -11.18 1.77 -8.27
CA ALA A 215 -12.37 1.67 -7.42
C ALA A 215 -13.30 2.85 -7.68
N GLU A 216 -14.55 2.56 -8.00
CA GLU A 216 -15.62 3.54 -8.12
C GLU A 216 -16.48 3.48 -6.86
N LEU A 217 -16.67 4.63 -6.22
CA LEU A 217 -17.32 4.72 -4.93
C LEU A 217 -18.35 5.85 -4.93
N HIS A 218 -19.51 5.57 -4.36
CA HIS A 218 -20.57 6.54 -4.07
C HIS A 218 -21.09 6.32 -2.65
N PRO A 219 -21.59 7.36 -1.96
CA PRO A 219 -22.19 7.19 -0.64
C PRO A 219 -23.29 6.12 -0.65
N ARG A 220 -23.32 5.28 0.38
CA ARG A 220 -24.32 4.20 0.58
C ARG A 220 -24.34 3.10 -0.49
N GLN A 221 -23.36 3.07 -1.40
CA GLN A 221 -23.27 2.05 -2.44
C GLN A 221 -22.06 1.14 -2.19
N PRO A 222 -22.15 -0.13 -2.56
CA PRO A 222 -20.99 -1.00 -2.53
C PRO A 222 -19.96 -0.54 -3.58
N VAL A 223 -18.68 -0.67 -3.24
CA VAL A 223 -17.59 -0.33 -4.17
C VAL A 223 -17.63 -1.21 -5.42
N GLN A 224 -17.44 -0.59 -6.57
CA GLN A 224 -17.16 -1.31 -7.83
C GLN A 224 -15.66 -1.24 -8.12
N VAL A 225 -15.01 -2.39 -8.26
CA VAL A 225 -13.57 -2.45 -8.48
C VAL A 225 -13.25 -3.15 -9.79
N ARG A 226 -12.49 -2.45 -10.63
CA ARG A 226 -11.93 -2.97 -11.87
C ARG A 226 -10.41 -3.09 -11.72
N GLU A 227 -9.87 -4.22 -12.12
CA GLU A 227 -8.43 -4.49 -12.14
C GLU A 227 -7.86 -4.02 -13.48
N ILE A 228 -6.83 -3.19 -13.42
CA ILE A 228 -6.11 -2.67 -14.59
C ILE A 228 -4.74 -3.32 -14.60
N TYR A 229 -4.51 -4.21 -15.54
CA TYR A 229 -3.23 -4.90 -15.69
C TYR A 229 -2.15 -3.95 -16.20
N LEU A 230 -0.96 -4.11 -15.66
CA LEU A 230 0.20 -3.28 -15.97
C LEU A 230 1.15 -4.05 -16.88
N ASP A 231 1.58 -3.39 -17.96
CA ASP A 231 2.65 -3.91 -18.79
C ASP A 231 3.99 -3.81 -18.08
N ASN A 232 4.81 -4.84 -18.21
CA ASN A 232 6.17 -4.84 -17.70
C ASN A 232 7.17 -4.65 -18.85
N PRO A 233 7.66 -3.43 -19.11
CA PRO A 233 8.55 -3.15 -20.22
C PRO A 233 9.96 -3.74 -20.04
N LYS A 234 10.28 -4.22 -18.81
CA LYS A 234 11.57 -4.83 -18.48
C LYS A 234 11.38 -6.08 -17.61
N PRO A 235 10.92 -7.19 -18.20
CA PRO A 235 10.63 -8.42 -17.46
C PRO A 235 11.88 -9.04 -16.84
N ILE A 236 11.65 -9.88 -15.83
CA ILE A 236 12.67 -10.77 -15.28
C ILE A 236 12.52 -12.14 -15.98
N GLU A 237 13.59 -12.65 -16.56
CA GLU A 237 13.60 -13.95 -17.24
C GLU A 237 14.60 -14.89 -16.59
N LYS A 238 14.33 -16.19 -16.66
CA LYS A 238 15.29 -17.23 -16.29
C LYS A 238 15.86 -17.85 -17.56
N TRP A 239 17.18 -17.76 -17.72
CA TRP A 239 17.89 -18.45 -18.79
C TRP A 239 18.71 -19.60 -18.21
N VAL A 240 18.50 -20.77 -18.78
CA VAL A 240 19.24 -21.99 -18.43
C VAL A 240 20.11 -22.33 -19.62
N CYS A 241 21.42 -22.48 -19.37
CA CYS A 241 22.45 -22.79 -20.37
C CYS A 241 23.26 -23.99 -19.92
N GLN A 242 23.67 -24.82 -20.86
CA GLN A 242 24.49 -26.03 -20.57
C GLN A 242 25.99 -25.74 -20.55
N SER A 243 26.40 -24.57 -21.06
CA SER A 243 27.80 -24.13 -21.02
C SER A 243 27.90 -22.61 -20.95
N TYR A 244 29.13 -22.16 -20.66
CA TYR A 244 29.46 -20.73 -20.67
C TYR A 244 29.35 -20.12 -22.08
N GLU A 245 29.74 -20.89 -23.11
CA GLU A 245 29.68 -20.49 -24.50
C GLU A 245 28.25 -20.25 -24.94
N GLU A 246 27.33 -21.16 -24.62
CA GLU A 246 25.88 -21.00 -24.86
C GLU A 246 25.32 -19.74 -24.15
N ALA A 247 25.74 -19.49 -22.91
CA ALA A 247 25.34 -18.32 -22.18
C ALA A 247 25.80 -17.03 -22.85
N LEU A 248 27.04 -16.98 -23.33
CA LEU A 248 27.59 -15.85 -24.07
C LEU A 248 26.85 -15.59 -25.38
N GLU A 249 26.56 -16.64 -26.14
CA GLU A 249 25.79 -16.52 -27.38
C GLU A 249 24.40 -15.99 -27.15
N LYS A 250 23.67 -16.54 -26.19
CA LYS A 250 22.36 -16.07 -25.78
C LYS A 250 22.35 -14.62 -25.31
N CYS A 251 23.37 -14.18 -24.58
CA CYS A 251 23.55 -12.78 -24.20
C CYS A 251 23.78 -11.87 -25.41
N ARG A 252 24.57 -12.28 -26.39
CA ARG A 252 24.82 -11.53 -27.63
C ARG A 252 23.55 -11.37 -28.47
N GLU A 253 22.79 -12.45 -28.64
CA GLU A 253 21.53 -12.44 -29.39
C GLU A 253 20.47 -11.52 -28.76
N ASN A 254 20.51 -11.36 -27.44
CA ASN A 254 19.50 -10.61 -26.67
C ASN A 254 20.03 -9.28 -26.10
N GLN A 255 21.19 -8.79 -26.51
CA GLN A 255 21.85 -7.60 -25.96
C GLN A 255 20.99 -6.32 -26.02
N ASN A 256 20.01 -6.23 -26.94
CA ASN A 256 19.11 -5.10 -27.10
C ASN A 256 17.72 -5.32 -26.46
N ARG A 257 17.48 -6.48 -25.83
CA ARG A 257 16.21 -6.73 -25.13
C ARG A 257 16.22 -6.09 -23.76
N PRO A 258 15.24 -5.27 -23.41
CA PRO A 258 15.15 -4.67 -22.09
C PRO A 258 14.59 -5.68 -21.06
N CYS A 259 15.43 -6.59 -20.56
CA CYS A 259 15.05 -7.56 -19.53
C CYS A 259 16.11 -7.67 -18.44
N TYR A 260 15.73 -8.18 -17.28
CA TYR A 260 16.64 -8.70 -16.26
C TYR A 260 16.74 -10.21 -16.40
N VAL A 261 17.93 -10.77 -16.28
CA VAL A 261 18.14 -12.20 -16.50
C VAL A 261 18.73 -12.87 -15.27
N TYR A 262 18.04 -13.93 -14.81
CA TYR A 262 18.63 -14.95 -13.96
C TYR A 262 19.31 -16.00 -14.85
N LEU A 263 20.63 -15.92 -14.94
CA LEU A 263 21.42 -16.87 -15.73
C LEU A 263 21.83 -18.06 -14.86
N GLN A 264 21.46 -19.26 -15.29
CA GLN A 264 21.87 -20.51 -14.67
C GLN A 264 22.69 -21.33 -15.69
N ILE A 265 23.91 -21.66 -15.34
CA ILE A 265 24.81 -22.43 -16.17
C ILE A 265 25.14 -23.76 -15.44
N TYR A 266 25.10 -24.89 -16.13
CA TYR A 266 25.38 -26.21 -15.63
C TYR A 266 26.79 -26.69 -16.06
#